data_980e4d0ccda8172281c436b85be5bf86
#
_entry.id   980e4d0ccda8172281c436b85be5bf86
#
_cell.length_a   1.000
_cell.length_b   1.000
_cell.length_c   1.000
_cell.angle_alpha   90.00
_cell.angle_beta   90.00
_cell.angle_gamma   90.00
#
_symmetry.space_group_name_H-M   'P 1'
#
loop_
_entity.id
_entity.type
_entity.pdbx_description
1 polymer ?
#
loop_
_entity_poly.entity_id
_entity_poly.type
_entity_poly.pdbx_seq_one_letter_code
_entity_poly.pdbx_strand_id
1 'polypeptide(L)'
;MTFGEQNSLPQSFGLLDEAFNGGINFFDSAEMYPVPQRAETQGRSEEYLGRWIKLRKIPRDRIVLATKVAGPSGQMTWIRGGPKCLDCRNITNAIDSSLRRMQVDYIDLYQIHWPDRYVPMFGETEYDPTRQFCSVGIEEQLDALSRAVAAGKIRYIGVSNETPYGVMKFIQVADRIAHYPKIVSVQNSYNLLCRTFDAGIAECCHHEGISLLAYSPLAMGILSGKYFAADGGPVDARLNVFKGRYSEGESRYNLSNNIIKAAALEYHAIAIKYSLHPVSLSIAFVLRHPLVASAIFGATKSWQLQEVLKACMIELTPEIIAEINNIHARFPDPCP
;
A
#
# COMPACT_ATOMS: atom_id res chain seq x y z
N MET A 1 -2.06 2.34 -8.27
CA MET A 1 -1.06 1.47 -8.92
C MET A 1 -1.39 1.08 -10.37
N THR A 2 -2.65 0.98 -10.79
CA THR A 2 -3.05 0.48 -12.13
C THR A 2 -3.43 1.57 -13.11
N PHE A 3 -3.83 2.73 -12.60
CA PHE A 3 -4.31 3.85 -13.40
C PHE A 3 -3.17 4.48 -14.22
N GLY A 4 -3.33 4.49 -15.53
CA GLY A 4 -2.32 4.97 -16.46
C GLY A 4 -1.36 3.91 -17.01
N GLU A 5 -1.50 2.65 -16.57
CA GLU A 5 -0.80 1.47 -17.12
C GLU A 5 -1.81 0.38 -17.51
N GLN A 6 -2.37 -0.37 -16.56
CA GLN A 6 -3.38 -1.40 -16.86
C GLN A 6 -4.76 -0.80 -17.20
N ASN A 7 -5.11 0.34 -16.60
CA ASN A 7 -6.38 1.00 -16.83
C ASN A 7 -6.17 2.31 -17.59
N SER A 8 -6.89 2.48 -18.67
CA SER A 8 -7.01 3.74 -19.39
C SER A 8 -7.72 4.81 -18.54
N LEU A 9 -7.67 6.09 -18.96
CA LEU A 9 -8.34 7.17 -18.25
C LEU A 9 -9.86 6.93 -18.10
N PRO A 10 -10.63 6.54 -19.15
CA PRO A 10 -12.05 6.25 -19.00
C PRO A 10 -12.35 5.09 -18.05
N GLN A 11 -11.56 4.00 -18.12
CA GLN A 11 -11.71 2.86 -17.21
C GLN A 11 -11.42 3.25 -15.76
N SER A 12 -10.38 4.07 -15.53
CA SER A 12 -10.04 4.57 -14.21
C SER A 12 -11.15 5.44 -13.63
N PHE A 13 -11.77 6.29 -14.46
CA PHE A 13 -12.90 7.13 -14.03
C PHE A 13 -14.12 6.29 -13.67
N GLY A 14 -14.46 5.25 -14.46
CA GLY A 14 -15.55 4.35 -14.12
C GLY A 14 -15.34 3.67 -12.77
N LEU A 15 -14.12 3.15 -12.50
CA LEU A 15 -13.79 2.54 -11.21
C LEU A 15 -13.83 3.54 -10.05
N LEU A 16 -13.36 4.77 -10.25
CA LEU A 16 -13.43 5.83 -9.23
C LEU A 16 -14.87 6.27 -8.95
N ASP A 17 -15.71 6.41 -9.98
CA ASP A 17 -17.13 6.72 -9.85
C ASP A 17 -17.84 5.62 -9.03
N GLU A 18 -17.62 4.35 -9.37
CA GLU A 18 -18.20 3.21 -8.65
C GLU A 18 -17.69 3.13 -7.20
N ALA A 19 -16.40 3.34 -6.98
CA ALA A 19 -15.82 3.32 -5.63
C ALA A 19 -16.42 4.41 -4.74
N PHE A 20 -16.47 5.65 -5.24
CA PHE A 20 -17.03 6.78 -4.51
C PHE A 20 -18.52 6.59 -4.22
N ASN A 21 -19.31 6.14 -5.22
CA ASN A 21 -20.72 5.84 -5.04
C ASN A 21 -20.96 4.66 -4.10
N GLY A 22 -20.01 3.71 -4.02
CA GLY A 22 -20.02 2.59 -3.07
C GLY A 22 -19.56 2.97 -1.65
N GLY A 23 -19.31 4.26 -1.38
CA GLY A 23 -18.96 4.77 -0.06
C GLY A 23 -17.44 4.83 0.23
N ILE A 24 -16.57 4.45 -0.71
CA ILE A 24 -15.12 4.61 -0.55
C ILE A 24 -14.77 6.10 -0.64
N ASN A 25 -14.12 6.59 0.40
CA ASN A 25 -13.71 7.99 0.49
C ASN A 25 -12.20 8.19 0.68
N PHE A 26 -11.43 7.11 0.85
CA PHE A 26 -9.98 7.16 1.01
C PHE A 26 -9.29 6.72 -0.29
N PHE A 27 -8.58 7.64 -0.95
CA PHE A 27 -7.91 7.42 -2.23
C PHE A 27 -6.41 7.56 -2.06
N ASP A 28 -5.68 6.44 -2.23
CA ASP A 28 -4.23 6.36 -2.04
C ASP A 28 -3.51 6.22 -3.38
N SER A 29 -2.48 7.05 -3.58
CA SER A 29 -1.59 7.00 -4.73
C SER A 29 -0.12 7.05 -4.30
N ALA A 30 0.79 7.28 -5.23
CA ALA A 30 2.19 7.59 -5.01
C ALA A 30 2.77 8.31 -6.23
N GLU A 31 3.79 9.15 -6.02
CA GLU A 31 4.42 9.89 -7.12
C GLU A 31 5.01 8.98 -8.20
N MET A 32 5.41 7.75 -7.83
CA MET A 32 5.99 6.79 -8.77
C MET A 32 4.95 5.98 -9.55
N TYR A 33 3.67 6.00 -9.15
CA TYR A 33 2.65 5.17 -9.80
C TYR A 33 2.26 5.68 -11.19
N PRO A 34 1.89 4.77 -12.12
CA PRO A 34 1.58 3.34 -11.97
C PRO A 34 2.80 2.41 -11.92
N VAL A 35 2.53 1.11 -11.78
CA VAL A 35 3.51 0.02 -11.86
C VAL A 35 3.21 -0.92 -13.04
N PRO A 36 4.26 -1.54 -13.67
CA PRO A 36 5.69 -1.37 -13.41
C PRO A 36 6.15 0.06 -13.65
N GLN A 37 7.18 0.49 -12.90
CA GLN A 37 7.68 1.85 -12.95
C GLN A 37 8.34 2.16 -14.29
N ARG A 38 7.92 3.24 -14.94
CA ARG A 38 8.48 3.75 -16.20
C ARG A 38 8.46 5.26 -16.23
N ALA A 39 9.44 5.87 -16.88
CA ALA A 39 9.52 7.32 -17.03
C ALA A 39 8.27 7.92 -17.71
N GLU A 40 7.76 7.22 -18.73
CA GLU A 40 6.65 7.68 -19.57
C GLU A 40 5.30 7.70 -18.86
N THR A 41 5.16 6.91 -17.79
CA THR A 41 3.89 6.77 -17.06
C THR A 41 3.94 7.32 -15.63
N GLN A 42 5.12 7.71 -15.15
CA GLN A 42 5.33 8.20 -13.79
C GLN A 42 4.39 9.37 -13.48
N GLY A 43 3.67 9.26 -12.36
CA GLY A 43 2.72 10.27 -11.88
C GLY A 43 1.33 10.22 -12.51
N ARG A 44 1.08 9.37 -13.53
CA ARG A 44 -0.24 9.27 -14.17
C ARG A 44 -1.36 8.87 -13.21
N SER A 45 -1.07 8.04 -12.22
CA SER A 45 -2.09 7.67 -11.23
C SER A 45 -2.59 8.88 -10.44
N GLU A 46 -1.70 9.76 -10.03
CA GLU A 46 -2.06 11.03 -9.37
C GLU A 46 -2.78 11.98 -10.33
N GLU A 47 -2.31 12.08 -11.57
CA GLU A 47 -2.95 12.91 -12.60
C GLU A 47 -4.40 12.45 -12.88
N TYR A 48 -4.63 11.13 -13.01
CA TYR A 48 -5.96 10.61 -13.28
C TYR A 48 -6.90 10.87 -12.10
N LEU A 49 -6.43 10.70 -10.88
CA LEU A 49 -7.20 11.00 -9.67
C LEU A 49 -7.57 12.50 -9.61
N GLY A 50 -6.61 13.39 -9.83
CA GLY A 50 -6.85 14.83 -9.84
C GLY A 50 -7.85 15.26 -10.94
N ARG A 51 -7.69 14.73 -12.16
CA ARG A 51 -8.63 14.99 -13.27
C ARG A 51 -10.03 14.47 -12.96
N TRP A 52 -10.16 13.30 -12.31
CA TRP A 52 -11.44 12.77 -11.88
C TRP A 52 -12.13 13.69 -10.88
N ILE A 53 -11.42 14.12 -9.82
CA ILE A 53 -11.93 15.03 -8.79
C ILE A 53 -12.48 16.29 -9.45
N LYS A 54 -11.69 16.90 -10.34
CA LYS A 54 -12.05 18.15 -11.02
C LYS A 54 -13.25 17.99 -11.95
N LEU A 55 -13.23 16.96 -12.83
CA LEU A 55 -14.28 16.75 -13.84
C LEU A 55 -15.61 16.29 -13.22
N ARG A 56 -15.57 15.49 -12.16
CA ARG A 56 -16.76 15.05 -11.42
C ARG A 56 -17.21 16.04 -10.36
N LYS A 57 -16.47 17.12 -10.14
CA LYS A 57 -16.72 18.14 -9.11
C LYS A 57 -16.89 17.48 -7.72
N ILE A 58 -16.02 16.52 -7.41
CA ILE A 58 -16.06 15.81 -6.13
C ILE A 58 -15.80 16.82 -4.99
N PRO A 59 -16.69 16.94 -4.00
CA PRO A 59 -16.44 17.83 -2.87
C PRO A 59 -15.18 17.37 -2.11
N ARG A 60 -14.24 18.31 -1.96
CA ARG A 60 -12.90 18.00 -1.45
C ARG A 60 -12.91 17.53 0.01
N ASP A 61 -13.89 17.99 0.79
CA ASP A 61 -14.15 17.62 2.18
C ASP A 61 -14.77 16.23 2.36
N ARG A 62 -15.26 15.63 1.28
CA ARG A 62 -15.83 14.27 1.30
C ARG A 62 -14.83 13.17 0.99
N ILE A 63 -13.59 13.51 0.70
CA ILE A 63 -12.55 12.54 0.35
C ILE A 63 -11.28 12.78 1.15
N VAL A 64 -10.57 11.69 1.45
CA VAL A 64 -9.21 11.67 1.99
C VAL A 64 -8.26 11.33 0.84
N LEU A 65 -7.39 12.26 0.49
CA LEU A 65 -6.35 12.04 -0.51
C LEU A 65 -5.02 11.70 0.15
N ALA A 66 -4.49 10.56 -0.20
CA ALA A 66 -3.18 10.12 0.25
C ALA A 66 -2.24 9.92 -0.95
N THR A 67 -0.98 10.32 -0.79
CA THR A 67 0.08 10.00 -1.73
C THR A 67 1.43 9.88 -1.01
N LYS A 68 2.50 9.60 -1.77
CA LYS A 68 3.79 9.22 -1.17
C LYS A 68 4.95 9.78 -1.95
N VAL A 69 6.01 10.19 -1.23
CA VAL A 69 7.34 10.42 -1.81
C VAL A 69 8.07 9.10 -1.94
N ALA A 70 8.66 8.83 -3.10
CA ALA A 70 9.52 7.67 -3.30
C ALA A 70 10.82 7.82 -2.49
N GLY A 71 11.19 6.78 -1.75
CA GLY A 71 12.48 6.70 -1.09
C GLY A 71 13.64 6.48 -2.08
N PRO A 72 14.87 6.26 -1.60
CA PRO A 72 16.01 5.99 -2.45
C PRO A 72 15.77 4.80 -3.37
N SER A 73 16.16 4.94 -4.64
CA SER A 73 16.06 3.85 -5.61
C SER A 73 17.14 3.99 -6.70
N GLY A 74 17.87 2.92 -6.94
CA GLY A 74 18.81 2.83 -8.07
C GLY A 74 18.12 2.64 -9.42
N GLN A 75 16.82 2.32 -9.44
CA GLN A 75 16.09 1.98 -10.67
C GLN A 75 15.31 3.16 -11.25
N MET A 76 14.77 4.04 -10.42
CA MET A 76 13.90 5.16 -10.85
C MET A 76 14.70 6.45 -11.04
N THR A 77 15.69 6.43 -11.93
CA THR A 77 16.60 7.57 -12.16
C THR A 77 15.93 8.79 -12.77
N TRP A 78 14.75 8.64 -13.34
CA TRP A 78 13.95 9.75 -13.90
C TRP A 78 13.19 10.59 -12.86
N ILE A 79 12.95 10.05 -11.65
CA ILE A 79 12.28 10.78 -10.59
C ILE A 79 13.32 11.71 -9.94
N ARG A 80 13.20 13.03 -10.18
CA ARG A 80 14.12 14.06 -9.66
C ARG A 80 15.61 13.76 -9.88
N GLY A 81 15.96 13.10 -10.99
CA GLY A 81 17.32 12.67 -11.29
C GLY A 81 17.78 11.42 -10.53
N GLY A 82 16.82 10.64 -10.03
CA GLY A 82 17.02 9.47 -9.16
C GLY A 82 17.11 9.90 -7.70
N PRO A 83 16.08 9.66 -6.88
CA PRO A 83 16.15 10.01 -5.47
C PRO A 83 17.24 9.17 -4.81
N LYS A 84 18.30 9.84 -4.38
CA LYS A 84 19.41 9.24 -3.63
C LYS A 84 19.14 9.25 -2.13
N CYS A 85 18.20 10.12 -1.68
CA CYS A 85 17.87 10.35 -0.28
C CYS A 85 16.53 11.11 -0.14
N LEU A 86 15.99 11.10 1.06
CA LEU A 86 14.79 11.86 1.46
C LEU A 86 15.18 13.17 2.17
N ASP A 87 16.05 13.95 1.55
CA ASP A 87 16.43 15.28 2.03
C ASP A 87 15.26 16.28 1.86
N CYS A 88 15.42 17.44 2.47
CA CYS A 88 14.42 18.51 2.44
C CYS A 88 14.06 18.91 1.01
N ARG A 89 15.00 18.96 0.08
CA ARG A 89 14.77 19.32 -1.33
C ARG A 89 13.94 18.26 -2.04
N ASN A 90 14.26 16.98 -1.88
CA ASN A 90 13.53 15.89 -2.52
C ASN A 90 12.09 15.80 -2.01
N ILE A 91 11.89 15.90 -0.69
CA ILE A 91 10.55 15.86 -0.08
C ILE A 91 9.70 17.05 -0.56
N THR A 92 10.24 18.28 -0.51
CA THR A 92 9.52 19.48 -0.94
C THR A 92 9.12 19.41 -2.41
N ASN A 93 10.05 19.03 -3.29
CA ASN A 93 9.78 18.89 -4.72
C ASN A 93 8.75 17.80 -5.02
N ALA A 94 8.76 16.69 -4.27
CA ALA A 94 7.79 15.62 -4.41
C ALA A 94 6.37 16.10 -4.04
N ILE A 95 6.22 16.79 -2.90
CA ILE A 95 4.94 17.35 -2.45
C ILE A 95 4.39 18.33 -3.50
N ASP A 96 5.19 19.30 -3.95
CA ASP A 96 4.78 20.31 -4.92
C ASP A 96 4.40 19.68 -6.27
N SER A 97 5.09 18.63 -6.67
CA SER A 97 4.79 17.90 -7.90
C SER A 97 3.51 17.08 -7.79
N SER A 98 3.26 16.43 -6.64
CA SER A 98 2.03 15.69 -6.37
C SER A 98 0.80 16.61 -6.34
N LEU A 99 0.89 17.78 -5.67
CA LEU A 99 -0.17 18.79 -5.68
C LEU A 99 -0.52 19.24 -7.11
N ARG A 100 0.50 19.50 -7.94
CA ARG A 100 0.30 19.89 -9.35
C ARG A 100 -0.36 18.78 -10.17
N ARG A 101 0.08 17.51 -10.03
CA ARG A 101 -0.51 16.38 -10.77
C ARG A 101 -1.95 16.12 -10.34
N MET A 102 -2.23 16.16 -9.04
CA MET A 102 -3.58 15.99 -8.51
C MET A 102 -4.47 17.23 -8.66
N GLN A 103 -3.91 18.39 -9.00
CA GLN A 103 -4.64 19.66 -9.17
C GLN A 103 -5.45 20.04 -7.92
N VAL A 104 -4.85 19.89 -6.75
CA VAL A 104 -5.44 20.19 -5.43
C VAL A 104 -4.54 21.12 -4.64
N ASP A 105 -5.13 21.88 -3.71
CA ASP A 105 -4.40 22.81 -2.86
C ASP A 105 -3.72 22.12 -1.67
N TYR A 106 -4.25 20.98 -1.23
CA TYR A 106 -3.69 20.22 -0.14
C TYR A 106 -3.91 18.70 -0.28
N ILE A 107 -3.03 17.94 0.35
CA ILE A 107 -3.09 16.48 0.50
C ILE A 107 -3.44 16.17 1.95
N ASP A 108 -4.36 15.23 2.22
CA ASP A 108 -4.74 14.89 3.58
C ASP A 108 -3.66 14.07 4.29
N LEU A 109 -3.12 13.05 3.63
CA LEU A 109 -2.08 12.19 4.18
C LEU A 109 -0.89 12.08 3.21
N TYR A 110 0.26 12.58 3.63
CA TYR A 110 1.49 12.46 2.85
C TYR A 110 2.42 11.45 3.50
N GLN A 111 2.92 10.48 2.72
CA GLN A 111 3.62 9.33 3.26
C GLN A 111 5.04 9.22 2.70
N ILE A 112 5.97 8.76 3.52
CA ILE A 112 7.26 8.24 3.07
C ILE A 112 7.03 6.83 2.56
N HIS A 113 7.31 6.57 1.27
CA HIS A 113 6.94 5.30 0.60
C HIS A 113 7.77 4.11 1.07
N TRP A 114 9.05 4.32 1.39
CA TRP A 114 9.93 3.37 2.07
C TRP A 114 11.08 4.13 2.74
N PRO A 115 11.74 3.51 3.73
CA PRO A 115 12.78 4.14 4.51
C PRO A 115 13.97 4.64 3.68
N ASP A 116 14.59 5.74 4.13
CA ASP A 116 15.89 6.22 3.65
C ASP A 116 17.02 5.60 4.48
N ARG A 117 17.01 4.30 4.58
CA ARG A 117 18.04 3.45 5.16
C ARG A 117 17.81 2.02 4.72
N TYR A 118 18.84 1.17 4.86
CA TYR A 118 18.64 -0.25 4.60
C TYR A 118 17.68 -0.87 5.62
N VAL A 119 16.67 -1.53 5.11
CA VAL A 119 15.80 -2.47 5.83
C VAL A 119 15.44 -3.60 4.86
N PRO A 120 15.24 -4.85 5.33
CA PRO A 120 14.70 -5.92 4.49
C PRO A 120 13.31 -5.53 4.01
N MET A 121 13.05 -5.62 2.71
CA MET A 121 11.76 -5.28 2.09
C MET A 121 11.48 -6.18 0.89
N PHE A 122 10.20 -6.29 0.53
CA PHE A 122 9.73 -6.89 -0.73
C PHE A 122 10.21 -8.33 -0.96
N GLY A 123 10.14 -9.16 0.10
CA GLY A 123 10.53 -10.56 0.06
C GLY A 123 11.91 -10.87 0.63
N GLU A 124 12.64 -9.84 1.03
CA GLU A 124 13.88 -10.00 1.81
C GLU A 124 13.52 -10.24 3.28
N THR A 125 14.09 -11.27 3.91
CA THR A 125 13.72 -11.72 5.26
C THR A 125 14.85 -11.58 6.28
N GLU A 126 16.09 -11.41 5.85
CA GLU A 126 17.25 -11.30 6.70
C GLU A 126 17.77 -9.88 6.74
N TYR A 127 18.05 -9.39 7.95
CA TYR A 127 18.72 -8.10 8.14
C TYR A 127 20.22 -8.28 8.11
N ASP A 128 20.88 -7.64 7.16
CA ASP A 128 22.35 -7.63 7.05
C ASP A 128 22.91 -6.29 7.57
N PRO A 129 23.53 -6.27 8.76
CA PRO A 129 24.07 -5.04 9.34
C PRO A 129 25.26 -4.46 8.57
N THR A 130 25.83 -5.22 7.63
CA THR A 130 26.94 -4.74 6.78
C THR A 130 26.43 -3.94 5.57
N ARG A 131 25.15 -4.08 5.21
CA ARG A 131 24.52 -3.31 4.13
C ARG A 131 24.13 -1.94 4.66
N GLN A 132 24.91 -0.96 4.30
CA GLN A 132 24.63 0.43 4.64
C GLN A 132 24.70 1.30 3.38
N PHE A 133 23.87 2.33 3.34
CA PHE A 133 23.98 3.39 2.36
C PHE A 133 23.85 4.75 3.07
N CYS A 134 24.32 5.80 2.41
CA CYS A 134 24.18 7.14 2.94
C CYS A 134 22.70 7.49 3.05
N SER A 135 22.23 7.71 4.25
CA SER A 135 20.84 8.03 4.56
C SER A 135 20.70 9.43 5.13
N VAL A 136 19.54 10.03 4.90
CA VAL A 136 19.14 11.28 5.53
C VAL A 136 18.46 10.96 6.85
N GLY A 137 18.84 11.66 7.92
CA GLY A 137 18.26 11.47 9.24
C GLY A 137 16.75 11.75 9.27
N ILE A 138 16.03 11.04 10.13
CA ILE A 138 14.58 11.22 10.31
C ILE A 138 14.25 12.66 10.74
N GLU A 139 15.14 13.33 11.45
CA GLU A 139 14.94 14.73 11.86
C GLU A 139 14.85 15.68 10.66
N GLU A 140 15.73 15.55 9.65
CA GLU A 140 15.65 16.35 8.43
C GLU A 140 14.36 16.04 7.63
N GLN A 141 13.97 14.76 7.57
CA GLN A 141 12.71 14.36 6.92
C GLN A 141 11.51 15.00 7.61
N LEU A 142 11.45 14.97 8.94
CA LEU A 142 10.39 15.59 9.73
C LEU A 142 10.37 17.11 9.62
N ASP A 143 11.55 17.75 9.56
CA ASP A 143 11.65 19.20 9.34
C ASP A 143 11.02 19.61 7.99
N ALA A 144 11.34 18.88 6.91
CA ALA A 144 10.76 19.12 5.60
C ALA A 144 9.22 18.93 5.59
N LEU A 145 8.74 17.86 6.21
CA LEU A 145 7.31 17.57 6.34
C LEU A 145 6.60 18.60 7.22
N SER A 146 7.22 19.03 8.32
CA SER A 146 6.70 20.08 9.21
C SER A 146 6.48 21.40 8.47
N ARG A 147 7.44 21.82 7.65
CA ARG A 147 7.28 23.02 6.81
C ARG A 147 6.11 22.89 5.83
N ALA A 148 5.90 21.71 5.27
CA ALA A 148 4.77 21.45 4.36
C ALA A 148 3.43 21.47 5.10
N VAL A 149 3.36 20.98 6.34
CA VAL A 149 2.18 21.08 7.21
C VAL A 149 1.91 22.55 7.55
N ALA A 150 2.93 23.30 8.00
CA ALA A 150 2.79 24.72 8.34
C ALA A 150 2.36 25.56 7.14
N ALA A 151 2.78 25.19 5.91
CA ALA A 151 2.36 25.83 4.67
C ALA A 151 0.95 25.41 4.21
N GLY A 152 0.27 24.51 4.91
CA GLY A 152 -1.06 24.01 4.54
C GLY A 152 -1.09 23.07 3.33
N LYS A 153 0.07 22.63 2.83
CA LYS A 153 0.20 21.75 1.66
C LYS A 153 -0.18 20.29 1.97
N ILE A 154 0.10 19.84 3.19
CA ILE A 154 -0.27 18.52 3.69
C ILE A 154 -0.90 18.66 5.10
N ARG A 155 -1.81 17.76 5.45
CA ARG A 155 -2.48 17.81 6.78
C ARG A 155 -1.82 16.87 7.78
N TYR A 156 -1.63 15.62 7.37
CA TYR A 156 -1.08 14.55 8.20
C TYR A 156 0.07 13.86 7.49
N ILE A 157 0.95 13.24 8.27
CA ILE A 157 2.07 12.47 7.76
C ILE A 157 1.96 11.00 8.17
N GLY A 158 2.47 10.13 7.31
CA GLY A 158 2.58 8.70 7.56
C GLY A 158 3.87 8.11 6.99
N VAL A 159 4.11 6.86 7.29
CA VAL A 159 5.23 6.09 6.75
C VAL A 159 4.73 4.82 6.09
N SER A 160 5.54 4.22 5.22
CA SER A 160 5.20 2.96 4.57
C SER A 160 6.43 2.07 4.48
N ASN A 161 6.22 0.74 4.48
CA ASN A 161 7.30 -0.24 4.49
C ASN A 161 8.30 0.00 5.63
N GLU A 162 7.79 0.45 6.75
CA GLU A 162 8.57 0.77 7.93
C GLU A 162 8.68 -0.42 8.89
N THR A 163 9.71 -0.37 9.72
CA THR A 163 9.99 -1.36 10.76
C THR A 163 9.60 -0.79 12.14
N PRO A 164 9.50 -1.64 13.20
CA PRO A 164 9.26 -1.16 14.56
C PRO A 164 10.29 -0.09 14.99
N TYR A 165 11.57 -0.30 14.65
CA TYR A 165 12.61 0.68 14.93
C TYR A 165 12.31 2.05 14.30
N GLY A 166 11.96 2.07 13.02
CA GLY A 166 11.69 3.33 12.32
C GLY A 166 10.45 4.03 12.84
N VAL A 167 9.36 3.30 13.06
CA VAL A 167 8.12 3.85 13.65
C VAL A 167 8.44 4.55 14.98
N MET A 168 9.10 3.85 15.91
CA MET A 168 9.46 4.43 17.21
C MET A 168 10.47 5.58 17.09
N LYS A 169 11.35 5.52 16.09
CA LYS A 169 12.32 6.60 15.87
C LYS A 169 11.65 7.89 15.36
N PHE A 170 10.66 7.79 14.46
CA PHE A 170 9.86 8.95 14.06
C PHE A 170 9.14 9.59 15.24
N ILE A 171 8.52 8.78 16.12
CA ILE A 171 7.85 9.28 17.32
C ILE A 171 8.83 9.95 18.27
N GLN A 172 9.95 9.29 18.60
CA GLN A 172 10.96 9.84 19.51
C GLN A 172 11.53 11.18 19.03
N VAL A 173 11.74 11.35 17.72
CA VAL A 173 12.23 12.61 17.17
C VAL A 173 11.15 13.68 17.20
N ALA A 174 9.89 13.33 16.86
CA ALA A 174 8.77 14.25 16.91
C ALA A 174 8.48 14.74 18.34
N ASP A 175 8.61 13.88 19.37
CA ASP A 175 8.40 14.26 20.77
C ASP A 175 9.42 15.26 21.31
N ARG A 176 10.63 15.30 20.73
CA ARG A 176 11.68 16.23 21.17
C ARG A 176 11.49 17.65 20.65
N ILE A 177 10.78 17.82 19.55
CA ILE A 177 10.67 19.09 18.84
C ILE A 177 9.18 19.40 18.65
N ALA A 178 8.65 20.31 19.46
CA ALA A 178 7.22 20.58 19.59
C ALA A 178 6.47 20.92 18.28
N HIS A 179 7.14 21.40 17.26
CA HIS A 179 6.52 21.73 15.97
C HIS A 179 6.57 20.60 14.94
N TYR A 180 7.22 19.48 15.26
CA TYR A 180 7.22 18.34 14.35
C TYR A 180 5.91 17.57 14.41
N PRO A 181 5.31 17.25 13.25
CA PRO A 181 4.11 16.42 13.22
C PRO A 181 4.45 14.97 13.60
N LYS A 182 3.56 14.33 14.35
CA LYS A 182 3.64 12.88 14.57
C LYS A 182 3.09 12.13 13.39
N ILE A 183 3.65 10.96 13.09
CA ILE A 183 3.06 10.03 12.11
C ILE A 183 1.73 9.50 12.65
N VAL A 184 0.70 9.49 11.81
CA VAL A 184 -0.65 8.99 12.18
C VAL A 184 -0.93 7.61 11.63
N SER A 185 -0.14 7.15 10.67
CA SER A 185 -0.33 5.85 10.03
C SER A 185 0.98 5.20 9.61
N VAL A 186 0.96 3.88 9.59
CA VAL A 186 1.93 3.05 8.87
C VAL A 186 1.20 2.31 7.76
N GLN A 187 1.72 2.35 6.53
CA GLN A 187 1.17 1.61 5.41
C GLN A 187 2.10 0.43 5.08
N ASN A 188 1.75 -0.76 5.57
CA ASN A 188 2.53 -1.98 5.39
C ASN A 188 1.66 -3.12 4.83
N SER A 189 2.32 -4.15 4.30
CA SER A 189 1.64 -5.36 3.85
C SER A 189 0.95 -6.06 5.02
N TYR A 190 -0.33 -6.40 4.81
CA TYR A 190 -1.06 -7.23 5.76
C TYR A 190 -2.15 -8.02 5.02
N ASN A 191 -2.06 -9.33 5.07
CA ASN A 191 -2.99 -10.26 4.42
C ASN A 191 -2.80 -11.68 4.96
N LEU A 192 -3.57 -12.64 4.48
CA LEU A 192 -3.50 -14.05 4.90
C LEU A 192 -2.13 -14.73 4.66
N LEU A 193 -1.31 -14.21 3.71
CA LEU A 193 0.03 -14.72 3.39
C LEU A 193 1.16 -13.85 3.98
N CYS A 194 0.82 -12.77 4.70
CA CYS A 194 1.79 -11.88 5.33
C CYS A 194 1.15 -11.22 6.56
N ARG A 195 1.56 -11.63 7.75
CA ARG A 195 1.11 -11.10 9.05
C ARG A 195 2.26 -10.53 9.88
N THR A 196 3.39 -10.23 9.26
CA THR A 196 4.60 -9.71 9.93
C THR A 196 4.32 -8.44 10.74
N PHE A 197 3.28 -7.67 10.39
CA PHE A 197 2.80 -6.54 11.18
C PHE A 197 2.49 -6.93 12.64
N ASP A 198 1.82 -8.08 12.85
CA ASP A 198 1.37 -8.53 14.18
C ASP A 198 2.53 -8.78 15.14
N ALA A 199 3.70 -9.17 14.62
CA ALA A 199 4.83 -9.62 15.43
C ALA A 199 5.68 -8.47 16.04
N GLY A 200 5.40 -7.21 15.71
CA GLY A 200 6.23 -6.11 16.25
C GLY A 200 5.63 -4.72 16.07
N ILE A 201 5.25 -4.36 14.84
CA ILE A 201 4.74 -3.00 14.56
C ILE A 201 3.38 -2.78 15.23
N ALA A 202 2.56 -3.81 15.38
CA ALA A 202 1.24 -3.71 15.98
C ALA A 202 1.29 -3.17 17.42
N GLU A 203 2.25 -3.65 18.24
CA GLU A 203 2.46 -3.12 19.60
C GLU A 203 2.81 -1.64 19.58
N CYS A 204 3.77 -1.23 18.74
CA CYS A 204 4.12 0.17 18.56
C CYS A 204 2.91 1.02 18.16
N CYS A 205 2.14 0.57 17.17
CA CYS A 205 0.95 1.25 16.68
C CYS A 205 -0.13 1.39 17.77
N HIS A 206 -0.34 0.33 18.56
CA HIS A 206 -1.31 0.34 19.65
C HIS A 206 -0.97 1.39 20.70
N HIS A 207 0.27 1.41 21.18
CA HIS A 207 0.68 2.33 22.25
C HIS A 207 0.80 3.78 21.78
N GLU A 208 1.17 4.01 20.54
CA GLU A 208 1.37 5.35 19.99
C GLU A 208 0.13 5.91 19.26
N GLY A 209 -0.97 5.16 19.21
CA GLY A 209 -2.22 5.60 18.56
C GLY A 209 -2.08 5.72 17.03
N ILE A 210 -1.24 4.88 16.40
CA ILE A 210 -0.97 4.87 14.97
C ILE A 210 -1.84 3.79 14.30
N SER A 211 -2.45 4.10 13.16
CA SER A 211 -3.27 3.14 12.42
C SER A 211 -2.49 2.43 11.32
N LEU A 212 -2.88 1.18 11.04
CA LEU A 212 -2.41 0.45 9.87
C LEU A 212 -3.28 0.78 8.64
N LEU A 213 -2.62 1.14 7.55
CA LEU A 213 -3.18 1.10 6.20
C LEU A 213 -2.66 -0.18 5.53
N ALA A 214 -3.49 -1.21 5.51
CA ALA A 214 -3.08 -2.54 5.07
C ALA A 214 -3.04 -2.63 3.54
N TYR A 215 -1.85 -2.63 2.93
CA TYR A 215 -1.75 -2.80 1.49
C TYR A 215 -1.63 -4.27 1.09
N SER A 216 -1.91 -4.56 -0.18
CA SER A 216 -1.93 -5.91 -0.77
C SER A 216 -2.82 -6.92 -0.02
N PRO A 217 -4.06 -6.57 0.34
CA PRO A 217 -4.96 -7.48 1.09
C PRO A 217 -5.26 -8.78 0.33
N LEU A 218 -5.02 -8.81 -0.98
CA LEU A 218 -5.19 -9.98 -1.86
C LEU A 218 -3.86 -10.57 -2.34
N ALA A 219 -2.69 -10.17 -1.78
CA ALA A 219 -1.36 -10.63 -2.20
C ALA A 219 -1.20 -10.61 -3.74
N MET A 220 -1.36 -9.43 -4.37
CA MET A 220 -1.39 -9.23 -5.84
C MET A 220 -2.42 -10.09 -6.58
N GLY A 221 -3.45 -10.55 -5.90
CA GLY A 221 -4.52 -11.37 -6.46
C GLY A 221 -4.29 -12.88 -6.31
N ILE A 222 -3.21 -13.32 -5.65
CA ILE A 222 -2.96 -14.74 -5.34
C ILE A 222 -4.11 -15.31 -4.51
N LEU A 223 -4.53 -14.58 -3.49
CA LEU A 223 -5.62 -15.00 -2.58
C LEU A 223 -7.00 -15.08 -3.24
N SER A 224 -7.16 -14.54 -4.46
CA SER A 224 -8.39 -14.76 -5.23
C SER A 224 -8.48 -16.14 -5.88
N GLY A 225 -7.39 -16.92 -5.89
CA GLY A 225 -7.31 -18.24 -6.52
C GLY A 225 -7.10 -18.22 -8.03
N LYS A 226 -7.24 -17.08 -8.70
CA LYS A 226 -7.28 -16.96 -10.17
C LYS A 226 -6.05 -17.50 -10.90
N TYR A 227 -4.87 -17.47 -10.28
CA TYR A 227 -3.63 -17.94 -10.89
C TYR A 227 -3.44 -19.46 -10.81
N PHE A 228 -4.30 -20.18 -10.09
CA PHE A 228 -4.21 -21.62 -9.89
C PHE A 228 -5.17 -22.41 -10.79
N ALA A 229 -5.86 -21.74 -11.69
CA ALA A 229 -6.60 -22.39 -12.77
C ALA A 229 -5.65 -23.18 -13.69
N ALA A 230 -6.17 -24.23 -14.36
CA ALA A 230 -5.37 -25.11 -15.20
C ALA A 230 -4.63 -24.40 -16.34
N ASP A 231 -5.18 -23.28 -16.81
CA ASP A 231 -4.62 -22.39 -17.85
C ASP A 231 -3.67 -21.31 -17.30
N GLY A 232 -3.41 -21.29 -15.97
CA GLY A 232 -2.60 -20.26 -15.31
C GLY A 232 -3.36 -18.95 -15.02
N GLY A 233 -4.66 -18.91 -15.32
CA GLY A 233 -5.56 -17.79 -15.06
C GLY A 233 -5.51 -16.67 -16.10
N PRO A 234 -6.25 -15.57 -15.87
CA PRO A 234 -6.46 -14.53 -16.88
C PRO A 234 -5.16 -13.92 -17.39
N VAL A 235 -5.00 -13.83 -18.70
CA VAL A 235 -3.79 -13.27 -19.36
C VAL A 235 -3.57 -11.81 -18.98
N ASP A 236 -4.64 -11.06 -18.67
CA ASP A 236 -4.61 -9.66 -18.24
C ASP A 236 -4.45 -9.49 -16.73
N ALA A 237 -4.30 -10.58 -15.98
CA ALA A 237 -3.99 -10.52 -14.56
C ALA A 237 -2.55 -10.04 -14.33
N ARG A 238 -2.33 -9.22 -13.27
CA ARG A 238 -1.08 -8.49 -13.04
C ARG A 238 0.17 -9.36 -13.12
N LEU A 239 0.23 -10.50 -12.42
CA LEU A 239 1.41 -11.37 -12.40
C LEU A 239 1.65 -12.06 -13.77
N ASN A 240 0.61 -12.23 -14.58
CA ASN A 240 0.75 -12.76 -15.94
C ASN A 240 1.24 -11.68 -16.93
N VAL A 241 0.59 -10.50 -16.92
CA VAL A 241 0.96 -9.38 -17.80
C VAL A 241 2.38 -8.90 -17.59
N PHE A 242 2.84 -8.85 -16.33
CA PHE A 242 4.13 -8.26 -15.98
C PHE A 242 5.19 -9.30 -15.58
N LYS A 243 4.98 -10.57 -15.92
CA LYS A 243 5.94 -11.64 -15.69
C LYS A 243 7.33 -11.25 -16.23
N GLY A 244 8.37 -11.39 -15.41
CA GLY A 244 9.76 -11.01 -15.74
C GLY A 244 10.02 -9.50 -15.83
N ARG A 245 9.01 -8.63 -15.57
CA ARG A 245 9.13 -7.17 -15.68
C ARG A 245 8.77 -6.40 -14.41
N TYR A 246 8.31 -7.10 -13.40
CA TYR A 246 7.93 -6.51 -12.12
C TYR A 246 8.59 -7.28 -10.99
N SER A 247 9.67 -6.72 -10.43
CA SER A 247 10.55 -7.38 -9.47
C SER A 247 9.83 -7.96 -8.24
N GLU A 248 8.85 -7.24 -7.70
CA GLU A 248 8.07 -7.69 -6.54
C GLU A 248 7.21 -8.93 -6.86
N GLY A 249 6.76 -9.08 -8.12
CA GLY A 249 6.06 -10.28 -8.60
C GLY A 249 6.98 -11.49 -8.73
N GLU A 250 8.27 -11.28 -8.96
CA GLU A 250 9.25 -12.36 -9.09
C GLU A 250 9.87 -12.75 -7.74
N SER A 251 9.92 -11.85 -6.78
CA SER A 251 10.44 -12.10 -5.42
C SER A 251 9.33 -12.54 -4.47
N ARG A 252 8.62 -11.57 -3.90
CA ARG A 252 7.63 -11.74 -2.84
C ARG A 252 6.42 -12.56 -3.25
N TYR A 253 5.91 -12.36 -4.47
CA TYR A 253 4.67 -12.98 -4.97
C TYR A 253 4.91 -14.02 -6.06
N ASN A 254 6.01 -14.77 -5.93
CA ASN A 254 6.43 -15.74 -6.92
C ASN A 254 5.48 -16.96 -6.98
N LEU A 255 4.73 -17.08 -8.08
CA LEU A 255 3.78 -18.18 -8.30
C LEU A 255 4.44 -19.56 -8.42
N SER A 256 5.76 -19.63 -8.64
CA SER A 256 6.51 -20.89 -8.66
C SER A 256 6.87 -21.40 -7.25
N ASN A 257 6.62 -20.60 -6.20
CA ASN A 257 6.85 -21.02 -4.83
C ASN A 257 5.70 -21.94 -4.37
N ASN A 258 6.02 -23.21 -4.14
CA ASN A 258 5.04 -24.22 -3.73
C ASN A 258 4.41 -23.94 -2.35
N ILE A 259 5.11 -23.25 -1.45
CA ILE A 259 4.59 -22.88 -0.12
C ILE A 259 3.48 -21.84 -0.27
N ILE A 260 3.72 -20.82 -1.10
CA ILE A 260 2.72 -19.78 -1.41
C ILE A 260 1.46 -20.43 -2.01
N LYS A 261 1.67 -21.31 -3.01
CA LYS A 261 0.57 -22.02 -3.66
C LYS A 261 -0.22 -22.88 -2.67
N ALA A 262 0.46 -23.69 -1.85
CA ALA A 262 -0.19 -24.56 -0.87
C ALA A 262 -1.01 -23.74 0.14
N ALA A 263 -0.44 -22.71 0.75
CA ALA A 263 -1.14 -21.84 1.69
C ALA A 263 -2.37 -21.17 1.04
N ALA A 264 -2.22 -20.60 -0.15
CA ALA A 264 -3.32 -19.92 -0.84
C ALA A 264 -4.46 -20.86 -1.18
N LEU A 265 -4.17 -22.10 -1.60
CA LEU A 265 -5.21 -23.11 -1.89
C LEU A 265 -5.95 -23.56 -0.62
N GLU A 266 -5.29 -23.64 0.51
CA GLU A 266 -5.95 -23.97 1.77
C GLU A 266 -6.87 -22.83 2.25
N TYR A 267 -6.45 -21.55 2.12
CA TYR A 267 -7.35 -20.42 2.38
C TYR A 267 -8.54 -20.40 1.41
N HIS A 268 -8.32 -20.78 0.16
CA HIS A 268 -9.39 -20.93 -0.81
C HIS A 268 -10.38 -22.03 -0.42
N ALA A 269 -9.90 -23.16 0.11
CA ALA A 269 -10.74 -24.24 0.62
C ALA A 269 -11.61 -23.78 1.81
N ILE A 270 -11.07 -22.96 2.73
CA ILE A 270 -11.88 -22.33 3.79
C ILE A 270 -13.00 -21.49 3.18
N ALA A 271 -12.69 -20.63 2.21
CA ALA A 271 -13.71 -19.80 1.58
C ALA A 271 -14.84 -20.65 1.00
N ILE A 272 -14.51 -21.72 0.26
CA ILE A 272 -15.53 -22.65 -0.30
C ILE A 272 -16.34 -23.31 0.83
N LYS A 273 -15.69 -23.84 1.85
CA LYS A 273 -16.32 -24.53 2.99
C LYS A 273 -17.40 -23.68 3.66
N TYR A 274 -17.13 -22.38 3.80
CA TYR A 274 -18.06 -21.43 4.43
C TYR A 274 -18.90 -20.62 3.44
N SER A 275 -18.95 -21.04 2.17
CA SER A 275 -19.71 -20.38 1.11
C SER A 275 -19.35 -18.88 0.94
N LEU A 276 -18.11 -18.55 1.18
CA LEU A 276 -17.56 -17.20 0.97
C LEU A 276 -16.79 -17.13 -0.35
N HIS A 277 -16.81 -15.95 -0.97
CA HIS A 277 -15.88 -15.69 -2.06
C HIS A 277 -14.45 -15.52 -1.48
N PRO A 278 -13.37 -16.06 -2.10
CA PRO A 278 -12.01 -15.94 -1.57
C PRO A 278 -11.53 -14.50 -1.36
N VAL A 279 -11.95 -13.57 -2.23
CA VAL A 279 -11.70 -12.13 -2.07
C VAL A 279 -12.37 -11.61 -0.80
N SER A 280 -13.62 -12.02 -0.56
CA SER A 280 -14.37 -11.61 0.62
C SER A 280 -13.76 -12.12 1.90
N LEU A 281 -13.33 -13.39 1.96
CA LEU A 281 -12.60 -13.95 3.10
C LEU A 281 -11.33 -13.12 3.40
N SER A 282 -10.55 -12.81 2.36
CA SER A 282 -9.27 -12.11 2.50
C SER A 282 -9.44 -10.66 2.96
N ILE A 283 -10.39 -9.92 2.41
CA ILE A 283 -10.68 -8.54 2.80
C ILE A 283 -11.25 -8.48 4.21
N ALA A 284 -12.25 -9.33 4.52
CA ALA A 284 -12.84 -9.41 5.85
C ALA A 284 -11.80 -9.76 6.93
N PHE A 285 -10.84 -10.66 6.60
CA PHE A 285 -9.72 -10.95 7.49
C PHE A 285 -8.90 -9.71 7.81
N VAL A 286 -8.57 -8.89 6.84
CA VAL A 286 -7.80 -7.65 7.06
C VAL A 286 -8.61 -6.64 7.88
N LEU A 287 -9.86 -6.41 7.50
CA LEU A 287 -10.71 -5.38 8.12
C LEU A 287 -11.09 -5.70 9.57
N ARG A 288 -11.08 -6.99 9.99
CA ARG A 288 -11.36 -7.35 11.39
C ARG A 288 -10.26 -6.91 12.38
N HIS A 289 -9.03 -6.60 11.87
CA HIS A 289 -7.93 -6.26 12.76
C HIS A 289 -8.13 -4.86 13.35
N PRO A 290 -8.11 -4.68 14.70
CA PRO A 290 -8.52 -3.45 15.37
C PRO A 290 -7.65 -2.23 15.05
N LEU A 291 -6.40 -2.43 14.62
CA LEU A 291 -5.49 -1.36 14.24
C LEU A 291 -5.59 -0.98 12.75
N VAL A 292 -6.35 -1.71 11.94
CA VAL A 292 -6.53 -1.42 10.52
C VAL A 292 -7.56 -0.31 10.36
N ALA A 293 -7.11 0.87 9.94
CA ALA A 293 -8.00 1.97 9.57
C ALA A 293 -8.56 1.80 8.15
N SER A 294 -7.80 1.20 7.24
CA SER A 294 -8.25 0.95 5.86
C SER A 294 -7.46 -0.18 5.21
N ALA A 295 -8.14 -1.01 4.42
CA ALA A 295 -7.52 -1.95 3.50
C ALA A 295 -7.28 -1.25 2.15
N ILE A 296 -6.02 -1.14 1.74
CA ILE A 296 -5.61 -0.48 0.49
C ILE A 296 -5.58 -1.50 -0.63
N PHE A 297 -6.54 -1.44 -1.52
CA PHE A 297 -6.66 -2.35 -2.65
C PHE A 297 -6.69 -1.62 -3.99
N GLY A 298 -6.53 -2.36 -5.08
CA GLY A 298 -6.74 -1.87 -6.43
C GLY A 298 -7.56 -2.87 -7.24
N ALA A 299 -8.48 -2.36 -8.05
CA ALA A 299 -9.25 -3.14 -9.00
C ALA A 299 -8.95 -2.67 -10.42
N THR A 300 -8.94 -3.60 -11.38
CA THR A 300 -8.83 -3.30 -12.82
C THR A 300 -10.15 -3.47 -13.56
N LYS A 301 -11.13 -4.10 -12.91
CA LYS A 301 -12.46 -4.39 -13.44
C LYS A 301 -13.54 -4.03 -12.39
N SER A 302 -14.71 -3.60 -12.85
CA SER A 302 -15.85 -3.25 -12.00
C SER A 302 -16.26 -4.41 -11.07
N TRP A 303 -16.38 -5.63 -11.58
CA TRP A 303 -16.77 -6.78 -10.77
C TRP A 303 -15.80 -7.08 -9.61
N GLN A 304 -14.49 -6.78 -9.77
CA GLN A 304 -13.51 -6.91 -8.68
C GLN A 304 -13.80 -5.90 -7.56
N LEU A 305 -14.12 -4.66 -7.94
CA LEU A 305 -14.50 -3.62 -6.99
C LEU A 305 -15.78 -3.99 -6.24
N GLN A 306 -16.79 -4.46 -6.96
CA GLN A 306 -18.06 -4.89 -6.36
C GLN A 306 -17.85 -6.02 -5.34
N GLU A 307 -16.96 -6.96 -5.62
CA GLU A 307 -16.65 -8.05 -4.69
C GLU A 307 -15.95 -7.54 -3.41
N VAL A 308 -15.05 -6.57 -3.55
CA VAL A 308 -14.41 -5.93 -2.37
C VAL A 308 -15.45 -5.15 -1.54
N LEU A 309 -16.37 -4.43 -2.18
CA LEU A 309 -17.43 -3.71 -1.47
C LEU A 309 -18.34 -4.66 -0.67
N LYS A 310 -18.70 -5.82 -1.23
CA LYS A 310 -19.47 -6.85 -0.50
C LYS A 310 -18.69 -7.36 0.72
N ALA A 311 -17.39 -7.51 0.58
CA ALA A 311 -16.53 -8.02 1.66
C ALA A 311 -16.56 -7.16 2.93
N CYS A 312 -16.81 -5.85 2.80
CA CYS A 312 -16.90 -4.93 3.93
C CYS A 312 -18.04 -5.25 4.90
N MET A 313 -19.03 -6.04 4.47
CA MET A 313 -20.19 -6.43 5.27
C MET A 313 -20.07 -7.83 5.89
N ILE A 314 -18.91 -8.49 5.69
CA ILE A 314 -18.71 -9.88 6.14
C ILE A 314 -18.00 -9.89 7.48
N GLU A 315 -18.61 -10.55 8.46
CA GLU A 315 -18.00 -10.88 9.73
C GLU A 315 -17.54 -12.34 9.73
N LEU A 316 -16.28 -12.56 10.11
CA LEU A 316 -15.71 -13.90 10.20
C LEU A 316 -15.98 -14.47 11.58
N THR A 317 -16.56 -15.67 11.63
CA THR A 317 -16.84 -16.35 12.91
C THR A 317 -15.55 -16.82 13.60
N PRO A 318 -15.56 -17.08 14.92
CA PRO A 318 -14.41 -17.64 15.63
C PRO A 318 -13.87 -18.93 15.02
N GLU A 319 -14.76 -19.78 14.48
CA GLU A 319 -14.39 -21.04 13.83
C GLU A 319 -13.59 -20.78 12.54
N ILE A 320 -14.02 -19.84 11.70
CA ILE A 320 -13.29 -19.45 10.48
C ILE A 320 -11.90 -18.91 10.87
N ILE A 321 -11.84 -18.07 11.89
CA ILE A 321 -10.56 -17.51 12.37
C ILE A 321 -9.63 -18.61 12.91
N ALA A 322 -10.17 -19.59 13.64
CA ALA A 322 -9.37 -20.72 14.14
C ALA A 322 -8.76 -21.52 12.97
N GLU A 323 -9.54 -21.81 11.93
CA GLU A 323 -9.04 -22.52 10.75
C GLU A 323 -7.99 -21.68 9.98
N ILE A 324 -8.21 -20.38 9.82
CA ILE A 324 -7.23 -19.47 9.25
C ILE A 324 -5.92 -19.48 10.04
N ASN A 325 -5.99 -19.45 11.36
CA ASN A 325 -4.81 -19.49 12.22
C ASN A 325 -4.07 -20.84 12.16
N ASN A 326 -4.78 -21.95 12.00
CA ASN A 326 -4.17 -23.27 11.80
C ASN A 326 -3.40 -23.35 10.47
N ILE A 327 -3.87 -22.69 9.41
CA ILE A 327 -3.11 -22.58 8.15
C ILE A 327 -1.86 -21.73 8.37
N HIS A 328 -1.99 -20.55 8.98
CA HIS A 328 -0.86 -19.67 9.24
C HIS A 328 0.22 -20.35 10.10
N ALA A 329 -0.15 -21.13 11.09
CA ALA A 329 0.81 -21.89 11.91
C ALA A 329 1.66 -22.89 11.10
N ARG A 330 1.12 -23.45 10.00
CA ARG A 330 1.84 -24.35 9.10
C ARG A 330 2.61 -23.61 7.99
N PHE A 331 2.12 -22.44 7.59
CA PHE A 331 2.70 -21.63 6.52
C PHE A 331 2.84 -20.17 6.99
N PRO A 332 3.76 -19.90 7.94
CA PRO A 332 3.93 -18.54 8.45
C PRO A 332 4.55 -17.64 7.37
N ASP A 333 3.87 -16.52 7.11
CA ASP A 333 4.33 -15.41 6.25
C ASP A 333 5.03 -15.81 4.94
N PRO A 334 4.42 -16.61 4.05
CA PRO A 334 5.09 -17.04 2.83
C PRO A 334 5.31 -15.90 1.81
N CYS A 335 4.74 -14.72 2.05
CA CYS A 335 4.94 -13.50 1.23
C CYS A 335 5.32 -12.30 2.11
N PRO A 336 6.45 -12.34 2.83
CA PRO A 336 6.85 -11.32 3.80
C PRO A 336 7.19 -9.97 3.18
#